data_b59969d33d4fbb105ecd7d5ad6ec19e6
#
_entry.id   b59969d33d4fbb105ecd7d5ad6ec19e6
#
_cell.length_a   1.000
_cell.length_b   1.000
_cell.length_c   1.000
_cell.angle_alpha   90.00
_cell.angle_beta   90.00
_cell.angle_gamma   90.00
#
_symmetry.space_group_name_H-M   'P 1'
#
loop_
_entity.id
_entity.type
_entity.pdbx_description
1 polymer ?
#
loop_
_entity_poly.entity_id
_entity_poly.type
_entity_poly.pdbx_seq_one_letter_code
_entity_poly.pdbx_strand_id
1 'polypeptide(L)'
;MKIIAVTNIKGGVGKTTTTVNLAYLHASAGRRTLLWDLDPQGAATHLLRCEPAEGKSAKKLVSGKRELPELLLASGHDNLDVLPADFSYRNFDVYLSQRKRPTERLLKMSRSLREDYAALFMDCPPGISLLSENVLRAADAVVVPLVPTPLSVRMLDQLQAFIVENAWSDLLLLPFFSMVDRRKSLHREVIDSTRLKHPQILSTEVPYSSEIERMTVRRAPLSSYAPGSTAGLTYAALWAEIDARLGSSSPDAGAGTLLDATPAGLALPGPT
;
A
#
# COMPACT_ATOMS: atom_id res chain seq x y z
N MET A 1 1.16 -7.91 -12.23
CA MET A 1 0.40 -7.07 -11.26
C MET A 1 1.14 -7.04 -9.93
N LYS A 2 1.47 -5.86 -9.41
CA LYS A 2 1.99 -5.66 -8.04
C LYS A 2 0.82 -5.47 -7.07
N ILE A 3 0.92 -6.04 -5.87
CA ILE A 3 -0.10 -5.89 -4.81
C ILE A 3 0.47 -5.01 -3.71
N ILE A 4 -0.15 -3.87 -3.48
CA ILE A 4 0.29 -2.85 -2.53
C ILE A 4 -0.80 -2.66 -1.48
N ALA A 5 -0.53 -3.04 -0.25
CA ALA A 5 -1.47 -2.85 0.86
C ALA A 5 -1.15 -1.59 1.63
N VAL A 6 -2.17 -0.82 2.01
CA VAL A 6 -2.02 0.29 2.95
C VAL A 6 -2.67 -0.11 4.26
N THR A 7 -1.87 -0.35 5.28
CA THR A 7 -2.36 -0.85 6.57
C THR A 7 -1.70 -0.18 7.76
N ASN A 8 -2.38 -0.19 8.88
CA ASN A 8 -1.85 0.13 10.20
C ASN A 8 -2.82 -0.41 11.26
N ILE A 9 -2.28 -0.88 12.37
CA ILE A 9 -3.05 -1.36 13.53
C ILE A 9 -3.96 -0.26 14.07
N LYS A 10 -3.49 0.99 14.04
CA LYS A 10 -4.22 2.15 14.56
C LYS A 10 -5.21 2.70 13.52
N GLY A 11 -6.41 3.08 13.99
CA GLY A 11 -7.37 3.85 13.22
C GLY A 11 -6.98 5.33 13.08
N GLY A 12 -7.52 6.02 12.05
CA GLY A 12 -7.37 7.46 11.90
C GLY A 12 -5.97 7.97 11.55
N VAL A 13 -5.12 7.13 10.94
CA VAL A 13 -3.74 7.50 10.55
C VAL A 13 -3.59 7.89 9.08
N GLY A 14 -4.69 7.92 8.32
CA GLY A 14 -4.69 8.29 6.91
C GLY A 14 -4.54 7.12 5.92
N LYS A 15 -4.88 5.87 6.30
CA LYS A 15 -4.82 4.70 5.41
C LYS A 15 -5.59 4.92 4.11
N THR A 16 -6.89 5.11 4.22
CA THR A 16 -7.80 5.30 3.07
C THR A 16 -7.39 6.48 2.20
N THR A 17 -7.06 7.61 2.82
CA THR A 17 -6.57 8.80 2.10
C THR A 17 -5.31 8.49 1.30
N THR A 18 -4.39 7.75 1.90
CA THR A 18 -3.15 7.31 1.24
C THR A 18 -3.45 6.35 0.10
N THR A 19 -4.27 5.32 0.35
CA THR A 19 -4.63 4.32 -0.67
C THR A 19 -5.23 4.98 -1.91
N VAL A 20 -6.21 5.87 -1.71
CA VAL A 20 -6.91 6.56 -2.81
C VAL A 20 -5.95 7.44 -3.61
N ASN A 21 -5.07 8.22 -2.95
CA ASN A 21 -4.13 9.08 -3.66
C ASN A 21 -3.05 8.30 -4.40
N LEU A 22 -2.48 7.25 -3.80
CA LEU A 22 -1.46 6.43 -4.46
C LEU A 22 -2.04 5.66 -5.66
N ALA A 23 -3.23 5.07 -5.52
CA ALA A 23 -3.91 4.39 -6.61
C ALA A 23 -4.22 5.35 -7.77
N TYR A 24 -4.71 6.55 -7.47
CA TYR A 24 -4.95 7.57 -8.48
C TYR A 24 -3.67 8.01 -9.19
N LEU A 25 -2.59 8.26 -8.46
CA LEU A 25 -1.30 8.66 -9.05
C LEU A 25 -0.71 7.56 -9.93
N HIS A 26 -0.83 6.30 -9.53
CA HIS A 26 -0.45 5.16 -10.35
C HIS A 26 -1.27 5.09 -11.65
N ALA A 27 -2.60 5.27 -11.56
CA ALA A 27 -3.51 5.26 -12.70
C ALA A 27 -3.27 6.43 -13.66
N SER A 28 -2.99 7.63 -13.11
CA SER A 28 -2.70 8.85 -13.89
C SER A 28 -1.43 8.75 -14.75
N ALA A 29 -0.54 7.82 -14.43
CA ALA A 29 0.61 7.47 -15.25
C ALA A 29 0.27 6.49 -16.41
N GLY A 30 -1.02 6.29 -16.74
CA GLY A 30 -1.49 5.40 -17.79
C GLY A 30 -1.47 3.90 -17.43
N ARG A 31 -1.26 3.55 -16.17
CA ARG A 31 -1.16 2.17 -15.70
C ARG A 31 -2.52 1.67 -15.18
N ARG A 32 -3.04 0.57 -15.72
CA ARG A 32 -4.30 -0.02 -15.23
C ARG A 32 -4.20 -0.39 -13.75
N THR A 33 -5.03 0.20 -12.93
CA THR A 33 -4.97 0.18 -11.47
C THR A 33 -6.31 -0.28 -10.90
N LEU A 34 -6.24 -1.15 -9.91
CA LEU A 34 -7.41 -1.56 -9.14
C LEU A 34 -7.22 -1.13 -7.69
N LEU A 35 -8.25 -0.54 -7.09
CA LEU A 35 -8.33 -0.29 -5.67
C LEU A 35 -9.36 -1.25 -5.05
N TRP A 36 -8.96 -2.04 -4.05
CA TRP A 36 -9.86 -2.88 -3.28
C TRP A 36 -10.06 -2.30 -1.88
N ASP A 37 -11.26 -1.84 -1.62
CA ASP A 37 -11.68 -1.35 -0.31
C ASP A 37 -12.08 -2.56 0.57
N LEU A 38 -11.24 -2.89 1.54
CA LEU A 38 -11.44 -4.00 2.48
C LEU A 38 -12.04 -3.54 3.82
N ASP A 39 -12.16 -2.21 4.04
CA ASP A 39 -12.75 -1.67 5.26
C ASP A 39 -14.29 -1.70 5.16
N PRO A 40 -15.01 -2.34 6.10
CA PRO A 40 -16.48 -2.34 6.11
C PRO A 40 -17.11 -0.94 6.17
N GLN A 41 -16.33 0.08 6.56
CA GLN A 41 -16.79 1.48 6.55
C GLN A 41 -16.92 2.04 5.13
N GLY A 42 -16.28 1.44 4.12
CA GLY A 42 -16.41 1.81 2.73
C GLY A 42 -15.88 3.20 2.40
N ALA A 43 -14.88 3.69 3.12
CA ALA A 43 -14.42 5.06 2.99
C ALA A 43 -13.73 5.32 1.63
N ALA A 44 -12.94 4.38 1.10
CA ALA A 44 -12.35 4.50 -0.23
C ALA A 44 -13.42 4.41 -1.32
N THR A 45 -14.38 3.51 -1.17
CA THR A 45 -15.56 3.36 -2.03
C THR A 45 -16.34 4.68 -2.11
N HIS A 46 -16.60 5.32 -0.95
CA HIS A 46 -17.28 6.61 -0.88
C HIS A 46 -16.48 7.73 -1.54
N LEU A 47 -15.18 7.82 -1.28
CA LEU A 47 -14.29 8.86 -1.86
C LEU A 47 -14.25 8.79 -3.38
N LEU A 48 -14.34 7.59 -3.96
CA LEU A 48 -14.33 7.36 -5.41
C LEU A 48 -15.74 7.33 -6.03
N ARG A 49 -16.77 7.77 -5.27
CA ARG A 49 -18.18 7.83 -5.72
C ARG A 49 -18.74 6.50 -6.23
N CYS A 50 -18.19 5.40 -5.79
CA CYS A 50 -18.69 4.08 -6.13
C CYS A 50 -19.86 3.70 -5.22
N GLU A 51 -20.87 3.08 -5.80
CA GLU A 51 -22.03 2.56 -5.07
C GLU A 51 -22.08 1.04 -5.27
N PRO A 52 -21.71 0.26 -4.23
CA PRO A 52 -21.76 -1.19 -4.34
C PRO A 52 -23.21 -1.65 -4.50
N ALA A 53 -23.43 -2.64 -5.36
CA ALA A 53 -24.71 -3.30 -5.43
C ALA A 53 -25.06 -3.92 -4.06
N GLU A 54 -26.28 -3.77 -3.60
CA GLU A 54 -26.75 -4.40 -2.36
C GLU A 54 -26.46 -5.90 -2.34
N GLY A 55 -25.82 -6.38 -1.30
CA GLY A 55 -25.60 -7.81 -1.18
C GLY A 55 -24.52 -8.23 -0.21
N LYS A 56 -24.54 -9.51 0.11
CA LYS A 56 -23.57 -10.17 1.01
C LYS A 56 -22.38 -10.66 0.18
N SER A 57 -21.54 -9.73 -0.34
CA SER A 57 -20.45 -10.07 -1.25
C SER A 57 -19.35 -10.86 -0.56
N ALA A 58 -18.96 -10.51 0.67
CA ALA A 58 -17.87 -11.15 1.42
C ALA A 58 -18.01 -12.68 1.50
N LYS A 59 -19.19 -13.19 1.90
CA LYS A 59 -19.43 -14.64 2.01
C LYS A 59 -19.31 -15.35 0.66
N LYS A 60 -19.84 -14.76 -0.40
CA LYS A 60 -19.81 -15.32 -1.76
C LYS A 60 -18.38 -15.32 -2.30
N LEU A 61 -17.63 -14.24 -2.11
CA LEU A 61 -16.22 -14.12 -2.50
C LEU A 61 -15.34 -15.16 -1.78
N VAL A 62 -15.39 -15.18 -0.45
CA VAL A 62 -14.59 -16.15 0.32
C VAL A 62 -14.98 -17.59 0.01
N SER A 63 -16.25 -17.87 -0.33
CA SER A 63 -16.67 -19.20 -0.75
C SER A 63 -16.28 -19.58 -2.17
N GLY A 64 -15.90 -18.64 -3.03
CA GLY A 64 -15.64 -18.85 -4.45
C GLY A 64 -16.93 -19.01 -5.27
N LYS A 65 -18.09 -18.57 -4.73
CA LYS A 65 -19.38 -18.52 -5.45
C LYS A 65 -19.55 -17.26 -6.28
N ARG A 66 -18.65 -16.30 -6.13
CA ARG A 66 -18.53 -15.07 -6.88
C ARG A 66 -17.06 -14.72 -7.05
N GLU A 67 -16.70 -14.23 -8.21
CA GLU A 67 -15.32 -13.83 -8.50
C GLU A 67 -15.17 -12.31 -8.40
N LEU A 68 -13.92 -11.84 -8.18
CA LEU A 68 -13.65 -10.40 -8.05
C LEU A 68 -14.04 -9.59 -9.28
N PRO A 69 -13.79 -10.06 -10.53
CA PRO A 69 -14.19 -9.32 -11.73
C PRO A 69 -15.68 -8.97 -11.81
N GLU A 70 -16.55 -9.77 -11.20
CA GLU A 70 -17.99 -9.52 -11.18
C GLU A 70 -18.43 -8.35 -10.30
N LEU A 71 -17.50 -7.82 -9.48
CA LEU A 71 -17.74 -6.74 -8.51
C LEU A 71 -17.08 -5.44 -8.89
N LEU A 72 -16.33 -5.40 -9.99
CA LEU A 72 -15.61 -4.23 -10.44
C LEU A 72 -16.55 -3.07 -10.78
N LEU A 73 -16.19 -1.88 -10.31
CA LEU A 73 -16.85 -0.63 -10.65
C LEU A 73 -15.83 0.36 -11.20
N ALA A 74 -16.22 1.13 -12.21
CA ALA A 74 -15.42 2.26 -12.67
C ALA A 74 -15.44 3.39 -11.63
N SER A 75 -14.28 3.95 -11.31
CA SER A 75 -14.16 5.06 -10.35
C SER A 75 -14.53 6.43 -10.92
N GLY A 76 -14.74 6.52 -12.25
CA GLY A 76 -14.85 7.81 -12.96
C GLY A 76 -13.50 8.49 -13.21
N HIS A 77 -12.38 7.85 -12.88
CA HIS A 77 -11.02 8.27 -13.23
C HIS A 77 -10.40 7.25 -14.19
N ASP A 78 -9.70 7.74 -15.22
CA ASP A 78 -9.08 6.90 -16.23
C ASP A 78 -8.10 5.89 -15.60
N ASN A 79 -8.11 4.66 -16.08
CA ASN A 79 -7.28 3.55 -15.63
C ASN A 79 -7.44 3.15 -14.14
N LEU A 80 -8.48 3.62 -13.43
CA LEU A 80 -8.73 3.29 -12.04
C LEU A 80 -10.10 2.64 -11.86
N ASP A 81 -10.11 1.35 -11.57
CA ASP A 81 -11.29 0.60 -11.17
C ASP A 81 -11.30 0.36 -9.67
N VAL A 82 -12.49 0.05 -9.11
CA VAL A 82 -12.70 -0.17 -7.69
C VAL A 82 -13.40 -1.50 -7.45
N LEU A 83 -12.90 -2.27 -6.51
CA LEU A 83 -13.65 -3.32 -5.81
C LEU A 83 -14.21 -2.71 -4.53
N PRO A 84 -15.50 -2.38 -4.50
CA PRO A 84 -16.08 -1.64 -3.40
C PRO A 84 -16.26 -2.52 -2.17
N ALA A 85 -16.13 -1.93 -0.99
CA ALA A 85 -16.54 -2.55 0.26
C ALA A 85 -18.06 -2.59 0.37
N ASP A 86 -18.56 -3.63 1.02
CA ASP A 86 -19.94 -3.64 1.52
C ASP A 86 -19.97 -3.99 3.02
N PHE A 87 -21.09 -3.75 3.66
CA PHE A 87 -21.24 -3.97 5.10
C PHE A 87 -21.00 -5.43 5.54
N SER A 88 -21.07 -6.41 4.62
CA SER A 88 -20.79 -7.82 4.94
C SER A 88 -19.31 -8.09 5.22
N TYR A 89 -18.41 -7.15 4.84
CA TYR A 89 -16.97 -7.24 5.08
C TYR A 89 -16.61 -7.26 6.57
N ARG A 90 -17.47 -6.76 7.46
CA ARG A 90 -17.33 -6.92 8.92
C ARG A 90 -17.21 -8.38 9.39
N ASN A 91 -17.67 -9.33 8.57
CA ASN A 91 -17.63 -10.76 8.87
C ASN A 91 -16.53 -11.50 8.07
N PHE A 92 -15.60 -10.78 7.43
CA PHE A 92 -14.55 -11.40 6.60
C PHE A 92 -13.76 -12.45 7.38
N ASP A 93 -13.32 -12.12 8.60
CA ASP A 93 -12.55 -13.03 9.46
C ASP A 93 -13.31 -14.34 9.75
N VAL A 94 -14.62 -14.24 10.03
CA VAL A 94 -15.47 -15.41 10.26
C VAL A 94 -15.56 -16.28 9.00
N TYR A 95 -15.69 -15.68 7.83
CA TYR A 95 -15.78 -16.46 6.59
C TYR A 95 -14.42 -17.06 6.17
N LEU A 96 -13.33 -16.35 6.43
CA LEU A 96 -11.97 -16.84 6.19
C LEU A 96 -11.63 -18.02 7.08
N SER A 97 -11.93 -17.95 8.39
CA SER A 97 -11.63 -19.02 9.36
C SER A 97 -12.29 -20.36 9.02
N GLN A 98 -13.38 -20.34 8.27
CA GLN A 98 -14.09 -21.55 7.83
C GLN A 98 -13.42 -22.24 6.62
N ARG A 99 -12.25 -21.78 6.14
CA ARG A 99 -11.57 -22.33 4.96
C ARG A 99 -10.36 -23.17 5.34
N LYS A 100 -10.01 -24.14 4.47
CA LYS A 100 -8.86 -25.04 4.70
C LYS A 100 -7.51 -24.30 4.74
N ARG A 101 -7.37 -23.18 4.04
CA ARG A 101 -6.19 -22.30 4.04
C ARG A 101 -6.64 -20.88 4.27
N PRO A 102 -6.97 -20.55 5.52
CA PRO A 102 -7.63 -19.30 5.85
C PRO A 102 -6.81 -18.05 5.54
N THR A 103 -5.48 -18.15 5.55
CA THR A 103 -4.55 -17.02 5.30
C THR A 103 -4.13 -16.83 3.84
N GLU A 104 -4.57 -17.71 2.91
CA GLU A 104 -4.18 -17.67 1.49
C GLU A 104 -5.31 -17.21 0.55
N ARG A 105 -6.45 -16.83 1.11
CA ARG A 105 -7.66 -16.59 0.31
C ARG A 105 -7.55 -15.37 -0.59
N LEU A 106 -7.08 -14.23 -0.07
CA LEU A 106 -6.94 -13.01 -0.87
C LEU A 106 -5.93 -13.19 -1.99
N LEU A 107 -4.79 -13.82 -1.71
CA LEU A 107 -3.78 -14.15 -2.72
C LEU A 107 -4.37 -15.02 -3.84
N LYS A 108 -5.20 -16.02 -3.49
CA LYS A 108 -5.86 -16.86 -4.48
C LYS A 108 -6.87 -16.07 -5.32
N MET A 109 -7.68 -15.24 -4.68
CA MET A 109 -8.70 -14.44 -5.35
C MET A 109 -8.09 -13.39 -6.29
N SER A 110 -6.97 -12.75 -5.91
CA SER A 110 -6.31 -11.75 -6.73
C SER A 110 -5.68 -12.28 -8.02
N ARG A 111 -5.52 -13.61 -8.14
CA ARG A 111 -4.93 -14.22 -9.35
C ARG A 111 -5.75 -13.96 -10.62
N SER A 112 -7.07 -13.91 -10.52
CA SER A 112 -7.96 -13.64 -11.66
C SER A 112 -7.83 -12.22 -12.23
N LEU A 113 -7.13 -11.32 -11.53
CA LEU A 113 -6.95 -9.92 -11.90
C LEU A 113 -5.56 -9.62 -12.49
N ARG A 114 -4.64 -10.60 -12.47
CA ARG A 114 -3.21 -10.37 -12.73
C ARG A 114 -2.89 -9.91 -14.16
N GLU A 115 -3.67 -10.35 -15.13
CA GLU A 115 -3.48 -10.02 -16.55
C GLU A 115 -4.09 -8.67 -16.91
N ASP A 116 -5.12 -8.24 -16.16
CA ASP A 116 -5.87 -7.03 -16.46
C ASP A 116 -5.31 -5.77 -15.82
N TYR A 117 -4.58 -5.88 -14.68
CA TYR A 117 -4.11 -4.75 -13.91
C TYR A 117 -2.59 -4.76 -13.70
N ALA A 118 -1.98 -3.58 -13.74
CA ALA A 118 -0.58 -3.38 -13.41
C ALA A 118 -0.36 -3.41 -11.88
N ALA A 119 -1.31 -2.84 -11.12
CA ALA A 119 -1.28 -2.86 -9.66
C ALA A 119 -2.67 -3.03 -9.04
N LEU A 120 -2.68 -3.66 -7.85
CA LEU A 120 -3.81 -3.74 -6.94
C LEU A 120 -3.44 -3.02 -5.64
N PHE A 121 -4.15 -1.95 -5.29
CA PHE A 121 -4.06 -1.26 -4.01
C PHE A 121 -5.15 -1.80 -3.07
N MET A 122 -4.77 -2.20 -1.85
CA MET A 122 -5.70 -2.67 -0.83
C MET A 122 -5.82 -1.64 0.29
N ASP A 123 -7.01 -1.08 0.49
CA ASP A 123 -7.33 -0.24 1.66
C ASP A 123 -7.79 -1.13 2.81
N CYS A 124 -7.00 -1.19 3.88
CA CYS A 124 -7.20 -2.15 4.95
C CYS A 124 -7.91 -1.55 6.16
N PRO A 125 -8.81 -2.29 6.83
CA PRO A 125 -9.34 -1.88 8.12
C PRO A 125 -8.23 -1.78 9.17
N PRO A 126 -8.44 -1.05 10.29
CA PRO A 126 -7.51 -1.03 11.40
C PRO A 126 -7.49 -2.37 12.15
N GLY A 127 -6.37 -2.67 12.78
CA GLY A 127 -6.21 -3.86 13.64
C GLY A 127 -5.37 -4.96 13.02
N ILE A 128 -5.15 -6.02 13.83
CA ILE A 128 -4.53 -7.28 13.41
C ILE A 128 -5.62 -8.35 13.48
N SER A 129 -5.93 -8.95 12.36
CA SER A 129 -6.97 -9.97 12.21
C SER A 129 -6.57 -10.98 11.14
N LEU A 130 -7.35 -12.01 10.95
CA LEU A 130 -7.14 -12.98 9.89
C LEU A 130 -7.19 -12.33 8.49
N LEU A 131 -7.98 -11.27 8.32
CA LEU A 131 -7.97 -10.46 7.09
C LEU A 131 -6.62 -9.75 6.91
N SER A 132 -6.06 -9.16 7.98
CA SER A 132 -4.74 -8.52 7.92
C SER A 132 -3.64 -9.52 7.54
N GLU A 133 -3.66 -10.73 8.07
CA GLU A 133 -2.75 -11.82 7.65
C GLU A 133 -2.88 -12.14 6.17
N ASN A 134 -4.11 -12.27 5.66
CA ASN A 134 -4.36 -12.49 4.23
C ASN A 134 -3.80 -11.36 3.36
N VAL A 135 -3.97 -10.11 3.80
CA VAL A 135 -3.46 -8.93 3.10
C VAL A 135 -1.93 -8.97 3.06
N LEU A 136 -1.27 -9.14 4.21
CA LEU A 136 0.19 -9.17 4.30
C LEU A 136 0.79 -10.31 3.47
N ARG A 137 0.15 -11.47 3.48
CA ARG A 137 0.58 -12.64 2.69
C ARG A 137 0.38 -12.46 1.18
N ALA A 138 -0.60 -11.66 0.77
CA ALA A 138 -0.88 -11.41 -0.64
C ALA A 138 -0.06 -10.26 -1.22
N ALA A 139 0.41 -9.33 -0.37
CA ALA A 139 1.06 -8.09 -0.79
C ALA A 139 2.52 -8.30 -1.19
N ASP A 140 2.96 -7.57 -2.23
CA ASP A 140 4.37 -7.38 -2.56
C ASP A 140 4.97 -6.26 -1.71
N ALA A 141 4.16 -5.27 -1.35
CA ALA A 141 4.56 -4.15 -0.49
C ALA A 141 3.45 -3.73 0.47
N VAL A 142 3.86 -3.29 1.65
CA VAL A 142 2.99 -2.73 2.68
C VAL A 142 3.41 -1.31 3.00
N VAL A 143 2.55 -0.36 2.68
CA VAL A 143 2.70 1.06 2.99
C VAL A 143 2.05 1.33 4.35
N VAL A 144 2.81 1.90 5.28
CA VAL A 144 2.36 2.09 6.67
C VAL A 144 2.40 3.56 7.05
N PRO A 145 1.26 4.27 7.01
CA PRO A 145 1.18 5.66 7.50
C PRO A 145 1.31 5.72 9.03
N LEU A 146 2.27 6.50 9.52
CA LEU A 146 2.59 6.66 10.94
C LEU A 146 2.37 8.11 11.38
N VAL A 147 1.46 8.35 12.31
CA VAL A 147 1.45 9.65 13.02
C VAL A 147 2.68 9.72 13.92
N PRO A 148 3.45 10.84 13.94
CA PRO A 148 4.69 10.91 14.74
C PRO A 148 4.40 10.91 16.25
N THR A 149 4.17 9.73 16.81
CA THR A 149 3.92 9.51 18.24
C THR A 149 4.63 8.24 18.73
N PRO A 150 5.05 8.16 19.98
CA PRO A 150 5.71 6.97 20.52
C PRO A 150 4.86 5.69 20.35
N LEU A 151 3.53 5.81 20.48
CA LEU A 151 2.62 4.68 20.28
C LEU A 151 2.65 4.15 18.83
N SER A 152 2.74 5.06 17.84
CA SER A 152 2.81 4.64 16.42
C SER A 152 4.12 3.91 16.11
N VAL A 153 5.23 4.31 16.73
CA VAL A 153 6.52 3.61 16.61
C VAL A 153 6.42 2.20 17.18
N ARG A 154 5.84 2.07 18.38
CA ARG A 154 5.60 0.75 18.99
C ARG A 154 4.73 -0.15 18.10
N MET A 155 3.71 0.41 17.41
CA MET A 155 2.88 -0.36 16.47
C MET A 155 3.69 -0.81 15.24
N LEU A 156 4.63 0.02 14.78
CA LEU A 156 5.55 -0.37 13.70
C LEU A 156 6.44 -1.53 14.13
N ASP A 157 7.04 -1.46 15.35
CA ASP A 157 7.86 -2.53 15.90
C ASP A 157 7.06 -3.85 15.98
N GLN A 158 5.80 -3.80 16.42
CA GLN A 158 4.92 -4.97 16.48
C GLN A 158 4.60 -5.55 15.08
N LEU A 159 4.31 -4.70 14.11
CA LEU A 159 4.07 -5.15 12.73
C LEU A 159 5.32 -5.79 12.12
N GLN A 160 6.48 -5.20 12.36
CA GLN A 160 7.76 -5.73 11.88
C GLN A 160 8.08 -7.10 12.52
N ALA A 161 7.88 -7.23 13.83
CA ALA A 161 8.03 -8.51 14.53
C ALA A 161 7.09 -9.58 13.95
N PHE A 162 5.83 -9.21 13.70
CA PHE A 162 4.83 -10.12 13.13
C PHE A 162 5.22 -10.59 11.71
N ILE A 163 5.77 -9.70 10.86
CA ILE A 163 6.27 -10.06 9.52
C ILE A 163 7.44 -11.05 9.63
N VAL A 164 8.37 -10.81 10.56
CA VAL A 164 9.53 -11.68 10.80
C VAL A 164 9.10 -13.07 11.33
N GLU A 165 8.20 -13.11 12.30
CA GLU A 165 7.66 -14.37 12.87
C GLU A 165 6.97 -15.25 11.82
N ASN A 166 6.36 -14.65 10.83
CA ASN A 166 5.69 -15.36 9.73
C ASN A 166 6.62 -15.66 8.53
N ALA A 167 7.91 -15.32 8.62
CA ALA A 167 8.90 -15.52 7.56
C ALA A 167 8.52 -14.91 6.20
N TRP A 168 7.86 -13.74 6.20
CA TRP A 168 7.52 -13.01 4.96
C TRP A 168 8.68 -12.09 4.54
N SER A 169 9.81 -12.70 4.21
CA SER A 169 11.06 -12.01 3.86
C SER A 169 10.97 -11.14 2.61
N ASP A 170 10.10 -11.52 1.67
CA ASP A 170 9.96 -10.84 0.38
C ASP A 170 8.98 -9.66 0.43
N LEU A 171 8.30 -9.48 1.58
CA LEU A 171 7.36 -8.39 1.78
C LEU A 171 8.10 -7.08 2.02
N LEU A 172 7.96 -6.12 1.10
CA LEU A 172 8.56 -4.80 1.21
C LEU A 172 7.78 -3.93 2.21
N LEU A 173 8.38 -3.62 3.36
CA LEU A 173 7.76 -2.76 4.37
C LEU A 173 8.17 -1.30 4.14
N LEU A 174 7.18 -0.42 3.87
CA LEU A 174 7.34 0.98 3.50
C LEU A 174 6.60 1.92 4.47
N PRO A 175 7.11 2.10 5.69
CA PRO A 175 6.55 3.06 6.62
C PRO A 175 6.90 4.50 6.21
N PHE A 176 5.97 5.44 6.47
CA PHE A 176 6.19 6.87 6.27
C PHE A 176 5.44 7.68 7.33
N PHE A 177 5.88 8.91 7.57
CA PHE A 177 5.19 9.78 8.51
C PHE A 177 4.02 10.51 7.86
N SER A 178 2.85 10.35 8.47
CA SER A 178 1.57 10.94 8.06
C SER A 178 1.07 11.92 9.12
N MET A 179 0.26 12.89 8.71
CA MET A 179 -0.32 13.92 9.59
C MET A 179 0.75 14.68 10.40
N VAL A 180 1.88 14.96 9.76
CA VAL A 180 2.99 15.67 10.39
C VAL A 180 2.64 17.13 10.66
N ASP A 181 2.69 17.54 11.90
CA ASP A 181 2.62 18.95 12.31
C ASP A 181 4.01 19.39 12.84
N ARG A 182 4.78 20.08 12.01
CA ARG A 182 6.15 20.51 12.34
C ARG A 182 6.22 21.59 13.43
N ARG A 183 5.10 22.18 13.84
CA ARG A 183 5.01 23.09 14.98
C ARG A 183 5.16 22.35 16.31
N LYS A 184 4.83 21.05 16.35
CA LYS A 184 4.92 20.19 17.52
C LYS A 184 6.35 19.68 17.69
N SER A 185 7.04 20.00 18.82
CA SER A 185 8.37 19.47 19.13
C SER A 185 8.38 17.95 19.17
N LEU A 186 7.36 17.35 19.81
CA LEU A 186 7.21 15.91 19.89
C LEU A 186 7.25 15.22 18.51
N HIS A 187 6.60 15.80 17.49
CA HIS A 187 6.61 15.20 16.15
C HIS A 187 8.04 15.18 15.58
N ARG A 188 8.81 16.26 15.73
CA ARG A 188 10.22 16.33 15.27
C ARG A 188 11.08 15.31 16.00
N GLU A 189 11.01 15.28 17.32
CA GLU A 189 11.78 14.34 18.16
C GLU A 189 11.49 12.88 17.81
N VAL A 190 10.21 12.53 17.62
CA VAL A 190 9.80 11.17 17.23
C VAL A 190 10.29 10.83 15.82
N ILE A 191 10.16 11.74 14.85
CA ILE A 191 10.64 11.53 13.49
C ILE A 191 12.14 11.23 13.48
N ASP A 192 12.94 12.11 14.11
CA ASP A 192 14.39 12.01 14.12
C ASP A 192 14.87 10.71 14.80
N SER A 193 14.34 10.43 15.99
CA SER A 193 14.70 9.21 16.74
C SER A 193 14.25 7.93 16.03
N THR A 194 13.09 7.96 15.37
CA THR A 194 12.55 6.77 14.70
C THR A 194 13.33 6.46 13.41
N ARG A 195 13.73 7.47 12.64
CA ARG A 195 14.54 7.26 11.43
C ARG A 195 15.91 6.64 11.74
N LEU A 196 16.49 6.94 12.88
CA LEU A 196 17.74 6.29 13.32
C LEU A 196 17.56 4.80 13.59
N LYS A 197 16.40 4.40 14.13
CA LYS A 197 16.07 3.01 14.44
C LYS A 197 15.57 2.22 13.22
N HIS A 198 14.87 2.90 12.32
CA HIS A 198 14.15 2.31 11.19
C HIS A 198 14.56 2.99 9.87
N PRO A 199 15.74 2.66 9.32
CA PRO A 199 16.27 3.31 8.11
C PRO A 199 15.41 3.05 6.85
N GLN A 200 14.48 2.07 6.90
CA GLN A 200 13.53 1.79 5.84
C GLN A 200 12.38 2.81 5.75
N ILE A 201 12.21 3.70 6.75
CA ILE A 201 11.17 4.75 6.71
C ILE A 201 11.43 5.67 5.51
N LEU A 202 10.37 5.89 4.73
CA LEU A 202 10.41 6.77 3.57
C LEU A 202 10.74 8.21 3.99
N SER A 203 11.45 8.92 3.14
CA SER A 203 11.90 10.30 3.41
C SER A 203 10.74 11.30 3.37
N THR A 204 9.72 11.00 2.57
CA THR A 204 8.56 11.86 2.40
C THR A 204 7.66 11.87 3.63
N GLU A 205 7.30 13.07 4.09
CA GLU A 205 6.40 13.31 5.23
C GLU A 205 5.11 13.97 4.75
N VAL A 206 3.97 13.30 4.94
CA VAL A 206 2.67 13.87 4.58
C VAL A 206 2.19 14.79 5.71
N PRO A 207 1.95 16.09 5.43
CA PRO A 207 1.54 17.03 6.46
C PRO A 207 0.10 16.83 6.90
N TYR A 208 -0.22 17.27 8.12
CA TYR A 208 -1.61 17.54 8.49
C TYR A 208 -2.11 18.72 7.66
N SER A 209 -3.17 18.53 6.87
CA SER A 209 -3.64 19.52 5.90
C SER A 209 -5.16 19.48 5.73
N SER A 210 -5.78 20.64 5.75
CA SER A 210 -7.22 20.81 5.46
C SER A 210 -7.57 20.43 4.01
N GLU A 211 -6.63 20.55 3.07
CA GLU A 211 -6.84 20.10 1.69
C GLU A 211 -7.05 18.58 1.62
N ILE A 212 -6.34 17.82 2.47
CA ILE A 212 -6.54 16.39 2.60
C ILE A 212 -7.92 16.09 3.20
N GLU A 213 -8.34 16.81 4.23
CA GLU A 213 -9.66 16.64 4.84
C GLU A 213 -10.80 16.91 3.85
N ARG A 214 -10.59 17.88 2.95
CA ARG A 214 -11.56 18.21 1.89
C ARG A 214 -11.81 17.09 0.89
N MET A 215 -10.95 16.05 0.82
CA MET A 215 -11.21 14.88 -0.02
C MET A 215 -12.58 14.25 0.29
N THR A 216 -13.01 14.22 1.55
CA THR A 216 -14.31 13.69 1.96
C THR A 216 -15.48 14.51 1.43
N VAL A 217 -15.34 15.83 1.36
CA VAL A 217 -16.34 16.76 0.82
C VAL A 217 -16.35 16.71 -0.71
N ARG A 218 -15.16 16.68 -1.31
CA ARG A 218 -15.00 16.63 -2.77
C ARG A 218 -15.35 15.25 -3.35
N ARG A 219 -15.23 14.19 -2.53
CA ARG A 219 -15.33 12.80 -2.96
C ARG A 219 -14.45 12.55 -4.18
N ALA A 220 -13.16 12.85 -4.04
CA ALA A 220 -12.18 12.78 -5.11
C ALA A 220 -10.75 12.65 -4.56
N PRO A 221 -9.82 12.02 -5.30
CA PRO A 221 -8.40 12.02 -4.97
C PRO A 221 -7.86 13.45 -4.95
N LEU A 222 -6.94 13.76 -4.02
CA LEU A 222 -6.40 15.10 -3.84
C LEU A 222 -5.77 15.66 -5.13
N SER A 223 -4.97 14.86 -5.81
CA SER A 223 -4.28 15.27 -7.04
C SER A 223 -5.22 15.51 -8.23
N SER A 224 -6.49 15.10 -8.16
CA SER A 224 -7.47 15.39 -9.22
C SER A 224 -8.02 16.81 -9.16
N TYR A 225 -7.98 17.47 -7.98
CA TYR A 225 -8.53 18.82 -7.82
C TYR A 225 -7.52 19.85 -7.26
N ALA A 226 -6.44 19.42 -6.62
CA ALA A 226 -5.43 20.28 -6.03
C ALA A 226 -4.00 19.73 -6.22
N PRO A 227 -3.57 19.38 -7.47
CA PRO A 227 -2.27 18.76 -7.73
C PRO A 227 -1.09 19.67 -7.34
N GLY A 228 -1.22 20.99 -7.47
CA GLY A 228 -0.19 21.96 -7.11
C GLY A 228 -0.17 22.38 -5.63
N SER A 229 -1.08 21.86 -4.80
CA SER A 229 -1.04 22.10 -3.37
C SER A 229 0.15 21.41 -2.71
N THR A 230 0.62 21.92 -1.58
CA THR A 230 1.70 21.28 -0.81
C THR A 230 1.40 19.80 -0.53
N ALA A 231 0.16 19.49 -0.16
CA ALA A 231 -0.25 18.11 0.10
C ALA A 231 -0.30 17.26 -1.19
N GLY A 232 -0.76 17.83 -2.32
CA GLY A 232 -0.76 17.15 -3.62
C GLY A 232 0.65 16.80 -4.10
N LEU A 233 1.55 17.77 -4.04
CA LEU A 233 2.96 17.57 -4.38
C LEU A 233 3.64 16.55 -3.44
N THR A 234 3.27 16.55 -2.15
CA THR A 234 3.80 15.58 -1.20
C THR A 234 3.33 14.16 -1.51
N TYR A 235 2.06 13.95 -1.88
CA TYR A 235 1.60 12.62 -2.30
C TYR A 235 2.25 12.16 -3.60
N ALA A 236 2.52 13.07 -4.55
CA ALA A 236 3.26 12.75 -5.76
C ALA A 236 4.71 12.32 -5.44
N ALA A 237 5.39 13.04 -4.52
CA ALA A 237 6.72 12.66 -4.04
C ALA A 237 6.72 11.31 -3.30
N LEU A 238 5.73 11.07 -2.44
CA LEU A 238 5.55 9.80 -1.73
C LEU A 238 5.38 8.64 -2.72
N TRP A 239 4.53 8.84 -3.75
CA TRP A 239 4.34 7.82 -4.77
C TRP A 239 5.64 7.56 -5.56
N ALA A 240 6.36 8.59 -5.96
CA ALA A 240 7.63 8.43 -6.67
C ALA A 240 8.66 7.64 -5.85
N GLU A 241 8.75 7.89 -4.53
CA GLU A 241 9.63 7.16 -3.63
C GLU A 241 9.21 5.68 -3.49
N ILE A 242 7.91 5.39 -3.37
CA ILE A 242 7.36 4.03 -3.30
C ILE A 242 7.61 3.28 -4.62
N ASP A 243 7.29 3.90 -5.77
CA ASP A 243 7.43 3.30 -7.10
C ASP A 243 8.89 2.92 -7.40
N ALA A 244 9.84 3.78 -7.00
CA ALA A 244 11.26 3.50 -7.10
C ALA A 244 11.69 2.27 -6.26
N ARG A 245 11.16 2.15 -5.03
CA ARG A 245 11.43 0.98 -4.17
C ARG A 245 10.82 -0.32 -4.74
N LEU A 246 9.62 -0.24 -5.31
CA LEU A 246 8.97 -1.37 -5.99
C LEU A 246 9.73 -1.85 -7.24
N GLY A 247 10.32 -0.91 -8.00
CA GLY A 247 11.15 -1.20 -9.17
C GLY A 247 12.49 -1.87 -8.81
N SER A 248 13.14 -1.41 -7.73
CA SER A 248 14.42 -1.98 -7.25
C SER A 248 14.28 -3.38 -6.65
N SER A 249 13.09 -3.79 -6.25
CA SER A 249 12.80 -5.10 -5.66
C SER A 249 12.42 -6.18 -6.70
N SER A 250 12.49 -5.87 -8.01
CA SER A 250 12.24 -6.87 -9.06
C SER A 250 13.50 -7.69 -9.31
N PRO A 251 13.45 -9.05 -9.34
CA PRO A 251 14.63 -9.89 -9.51
C PRO A 251 15.37 -9.75 -10.85
N ASP A 252 14.77 -9.05 -11.82
CA ASP A 252 15.36 -8.81 -13.16
C ASP A 252 16.29 -7.58 -13.24
N ALA A 253 16.46 -6.79 -12.20
CA ALA A 253 17.35 -5.61 -12.23
C ALA A 253 18.85 -5.96 -12.03
N GLY A 254 19.21 -7.21 -11.87
CA GLY A 254 20.56 -7.69 -11.55
C GLY A 254 21.34 -8.41 -12.67
N ALA A 255 20.75 -8.58 -13.88
CA ALA A 255 21.40 -9.31 -14.97
C ALA A 255 21.78 -8.39 -16.14
N GLY A 256 22.51 -7.31 -15.87
CA GLY A 256 23.01 -6.37 -16.87
C GLY A 256 24.49 -6.04 -16.63
N THR A 257 25.36 -6.83 -17.27
CA THR A 257 26.70 -6.43 -17.68
C THR A 257 27.78 -6.30 -16.59
N LEU A 258 28.36 -7.42 -16.18
CA LEU A 258 29.78 -7.50 -15.88
C LEU A 258 30.42 -8.33 -17.01
N LEU A 259 30.75 -7.67 -18.11
CA LEU A 259 31.64 -8.20 -19.14
C LEU A 259 32.87 -7.34 -19.20
N ASP A 260 34.01 -8.00 -18.96
CA ASP A 260 35.37 -7.71 -19.43
C ASP A 260 36.03 -6.36 -19.10
N ALA A 261 36.79 -6.38 -18.03
CA ALA A 261 38.05 -5.65 -17.97
C ALA A 261 39.15 -6.61 -17.55
N THR A 262 39.75 -7.29 -18.54
CA THR A 262 41.03 -7.97 -18.38
C THR A 262 42.12 -6.90 -18.23
N PRO A 263 42.92 -6.86 -17.17
CA PRO A 263 44.06 -5.98 -17.11
C PRO A 263 45.20 -6.54 -17.99
N ALA A 264 45.58 -5.74 -18.97
CA ALA A 264 46.77 -5.97 -19.82
C ALA A 264 48.03 -6.19 -18.95
N GLY A 265 48.82 -7.20 -19.34
CA GLY A 265 50.01 -7.63 -18.66
C GLY A 265 51.08 -6.54 -18.48
N LEU A 266 51.60 -6.45 -17.29
CA LEU A 266 52.88 -5.86 -16.99
C LEU A 266 53.95 -6.94 -17.10
N ALA A 267 54.78 -6.85 -18.13
CA ALA A 267 56.00 -7.62 -18.28
C ALA A 267 57.07 -7.13 -17.26
N LEU A 268 57.58 -8.02 -16.44
CA LEU A 268 58.74 -7.78 -15.63
C LEU A 268 60.03 -8.02 -16.42
N PRO A 269 61.08 -7.17 -16.32
CA PRO A 269 62.37 -7.45 -16.93
C PRO A 269 63.14 -8.48 -16.07
N GLY A 270 63.78 -9.45 -16.78
CA GLY A 270 64.63 -10.48 -16.20
C GLY A 270 65.99 -9.96 -15.68
N PRO A 271 66.68 -10.75 -14.84
CA PRO A 271 67.93 -10.36 -14.18
C PRO A 271 69.11 -10.58 -15.09
N THR A 272 70.03 -9.65 -15.06
CA THR A 272 71.45 -9.83 -15.34
C THR A 272 72.28 -9.73 -14.08
#